data_055391c78146e4d284ef117502fe0627
#
_entry.id   055391c78146e4d284ef117502fe0627
#
_cell.length_a   1.000
_cell.length_b   1.000
_cell.length_c   1.000
_cell.angle_alpha   90.00
_cell.angle_beta   90.00
_cell.angle_gamma   90.00
#
_symmetry.space_group_name_H-M   'P 1'
#
loop_
_entity.id
_entity.type
_entity.pdbx_description
1 polymer ?
#
loop_
_entity_poly.entity_id
_entity_poly.type
_entity_poly.pdbx_seq_one_letter_code
_entity_poly.pdbx_strand_id
1 'polypeptide(L)'
;MMVEKFGYSVAEVTLLFGVNYGFNFLFAERIGKWIGMIGERKALTLEYLGLIVVFISYGLVEDPKIAAALYIIDHMFFALAIAMNTYFQKIADPKDMAASAGVSFTINHIAAVVIPAVLGVVWVWSNALVFFIGAGFALCSLVLSQNIPLRPRPGNEVLYSTKLRFNRST
;
A
#
# COMPACT_ATOMS: atom_id res chain seq x y z
N MET A 1 -18.04 2.11 -4.78
CA MET A 1 -18.28 1.39 -3.52
C MET A 1 -19.11 2.20 -2.54
N MET A 2 -18.59 3.28 -1.92
CA MET A 2 -19.33 4.04 -0.88
C MET A 2 -20.69 4.53 -1.37
N VAL A 3 -20.79 5.02 -2.61
CA VAL A 3 -22.04 5.47 -3.22
C VAL A 3 -22.94 4.28 -3.60
N GLU A 4 -22.41 3.31 -4.35
CA GLU A 4 -23.23 2.24 -4.94
C GLU A 4 -23.67 1.16 -3.95
N LYS A 5 -22.77 0.74 -3.05
CA LYS A 5 -23.06 -0.34 -2.08
C LYS A 5 -23.68 0.21 -0.79
N PHE A 6 -23.19 1.35 -0.31
CA PHE A 6 -23.54 1.87 1.02
C PHE A 6 -24.43 3.11 0.97
N GLY A 7 -24.78 3.63 -0.22
CA GLY A 7 -25.74 4.72 -0.40
C GLY A 7 -25.26 6.09 0.04
N TYR A 8 -23.96 6.30 0.22
CA TYR A 8 -23.40 7.61 0.56
C TYR A 8 -23.58 8.60 -0.58
N SER A 9 -23.91 9.84 -0.25
CA SER A 9 -23.87 10.95 -1.20
C SER A 9 -22.43 11.31 -1.58
N VAL A 10 -22.27 11.94 -2.73
CA VAL A 10 -20.94 12.44 -3.17
C VAL A 10 -20.35 13.42 -2.14
N ALA A 11 -21.20 14.26 -1.50
CA ALA A 11 -20.77 15.20 -0.48
C ALA A 11 -20.20 14.49 0.76
N GLU A 12 -20.86 13.43 1.24
CA GLU A 12 -20.38 12.65 2.39
C GLU A 12 -19.06 11.92 2.08
N VAL A 13 -18.93 11.35 0.88
CA VAL A 13 -17.67 10.77 0.42
C VAL A 13 -16.57 11.81 0.35
N THR A 14 -16.87 13.01 -0.15
CA THR A 14 -15.91 14.12 -0.19
C THR A 14 -15.45 14.51 1.22
N LEU A 15 -16.37 14.51 2.19
CA LEU A 15 -16.02 14.76 3.60
C LEU A 15 -15.06 13.69 4.15
N LEU A 16 -15.31 12.41 3.86
CA LEU A 16 -14.40 11.32 4.24
C LEU A 16 -13.01 11.49 3.64
N PHE A 17 -12.92 11.91 2.37
CA PHE A 17 -11.65 12.28 1.75
C PHE A 17 -10.98 13.44 2.49
N GLY A 18 -11.74 14.47 2.84
CA GLY A 18 -11.23 15.63 3.58
C GLY A 18 -10.62 15.23 4.93
N VAL A 19 -11.28 14.32 5.67
CA VAL A 19 -10.78 13.78 6.94
C VAL A 19 -9.46 13.05 6.72
N ASN A 20 -9.36 12.20 5.69
CA ASN A 20 -8.14 11.44 5.40
C ASN A 20 -6.98 12.33 4.96
N TYR A 21 -7.24 13.34 4.10
CA TYR A 21 -6.22 14.31 3.71
C TYR A 21 -5.75 15.15 4.90
N GLY A 22 -6.67 15.58 5.76
CA GLY A 22 -6.37 16.30 7.00
C GLY A 22 -5.49 15.45 7.93
N PHE A 23 -5.83 14.17 8.12
CA PHE A 23 -5.03 13.24 8.89
C PHE A 23 -3.62 13.09 8.32
N ASN A 24 -3.49 12.82 7.03
CA ASN A 24 -2.18 12.70 6.39
C ASN A 24 -1.36 13.98 6.51
N PHE A 25 -1.97 15.15 6.27
CA PHE A 25 -1.29 16.44 6.40
C PHE A 25 -0.74 16.66 7.81
N LEU A 26 -1.52 16.35 8.85
CA LEU A 26 -1.13 16.58 10.24
C LEU A 26 -0.12 15.54 10.77
N PHE A 27 -0.19 14.31 10.28
CA PHE A 27 0.54 13.19 10.87
C PHE A 27 1.66 12.61 10.00
N ALA A 28 1.77 12.97 8.71
CA ALA A 28 2.76 12.40 7.79
C ALA A 28 4.20 12.49 8.33
N GLU A 29 4.58 13.63 8.90
CA GLU A 29 5.92 13.81 9.48
C GLU A 29 6.14 12.90 10.70
N ARG A 30 5.13 12.78 11.58
CA ARG A 30 5.20 11.92 12.76
C ARG A 30 5.26 10.45 12.37
N ILE A 31 4.46 10.06 11.38
CA ILE A 31 4.47 8.69 10.81
C ILE A 31 5.85 8.39 10.21
N GLY A 32 6.42 9.32 9.44
CA GLY A 32 7.76 9.15 8.89
C GLY A 32 8.84 8.97 9.95
N LYS A 33 8.81 9.77 11.02
CA LYS A 33 9.71 9.62 12.16
C LYS A 33 9.53 8.28 12.88
N TRP A 34 8.29 7.87 13.07
CA TRP A 34 7.96 6.60 13.70
C TRP A 34 8.43 5.40 12.85
N ILE A 35 8.24 5.43 11.53
CA ILE A 35 8.79 4.44 10.61
C ILE A 35 10.32 4.35 10.75
N GLY A 36 10.99 5.50 10.83
CA GLY A 36 12.45 5.56 11.05
C GLY A 36 12.90 4.87 12.35
N MET A 37 12.08 4.87 13.39
CA MET A 37 12.38 4.21 14.67
C MET A 37 12.14 2.70 14.64
N ILE A 38 10.99 2.27 14.09
CA ILE A 38 10.61 0.84 14.10
C ILE A 38 11.21 0.05 12.93
N GLY A 39 11.61 0.74 11.87
CA GLY A 39 12.14 0.19 10.62
C GLY A 39 11.05 -0.12 9.58
N GLU A 40 11.44 -0.02 8.31
CA GLU A 40 10.54 -0.13 7.16
C GLU A 40 9.82 -1.48 7.10
N ARG A 41 10.54 -2.58 7.36
CA ARG A 41 9.94 -3.93 7.35
C ARG A 41 8.78 -4.05 8.31
N LYS A 42 8.92 -3.54 9.55
CA LYS A 42 7.85 -3.63 10.55
C LYS A 42 6.67 -2.74 10.19
N ALA A 43 6.95 -1.54 9.66
CA ALA A 43 5.91 -0.62 9.22
C ALA A 43 5.07 -1.23 8.09
N LEU A 44 5.71 -1.79 7.05
CA LEU A 44 5.05 -2.47 5.95
C LEU A 44 4.31 -3.75 6.40
N THR A 45 4.87 -4.49 7.36
CA THR A 45 4.17 -5.64 7.94
C THR A 45 2.86 -5.21 8.60
N LEU A 46 2.89 -4.14 9.39
CA LEU A 46 1.71 -3.60 10.05
C LEU A 46 0.68 -3.08 9.03
N GLU A 47 1.14 -2.36 8.00
CA GLU A 47 0.30 -1.89 6.90
C GLU A 47 -0.46 -3.04 6.24
N TYR A 48 0.28 -4.03 5.72
CA TYR A 48 -0.35 -5.12 4.97
C TYR A 48 -1.23 -6.02 5.83
N LEU A 49 -0.87 -6.26 7.09
CA LEU A 49 -1.76 -6.97 8.03
C LEU A 49 -3.06 -6.17 8.26
N GLY A 50 -2.94 -4.86 8.47
CA GLY A 50 -4.10 -3.99 8.62
C GLY A 50 -4.99 -3.98 7.38
N LEU A 51 -4.39 -3.85 6.19
CA LEU A 51 -5.11 -3.88 4.90
C LEU A 51 -5.82 -5.21 4.65
N ILE A 52 -5.20 -6.35 5.00
CA ILE A 52 -5.85 -7.67 4.90
C ILE A 52 -7.12 -7.69 5.75
N VAL A 53 -7.03 -7.26 7.01
CA VAL A 53 -8.19 -7.22 7.92
C VAL A 53 -9.26 -6.27 7.39
N VAL A 54 -8.88 -5.08 6.95
CA VAL A 54 -9.81 -4.08 6.40
C VAL A 54 -10.50 -4.60 5.14
N PHE A 55 -9.77 -5.19 4.20
CA PHE A 55 -10.37 -5.70 2.96
C PHE A 55 -11.29 -6.89 3.21
N ILE A 56 -10.91 -7.82 4.09
CA ILE A 56 -11.82 -8.90 4.49
C ILE A 56 -13.08 -8.33 5.13
N SER A 57 -12.94 -7.33 6.01
CA SER A 57 -14.08 -6.67 6.65
C SER A 57 -15.00 -5.99 5.63
N TYR A 58 -14.47 -5.32 4.61
CA TYR A 58 -15.26 -4.73 3.54
C TYR A 58 -16.03 -5.77 2.72
N GLY A 59 -15.46 -6.95 2.53
CA GLY A 59 -16.15 -8.04 1.84
C GLY A 59 -17.36 -8.56 2.59
N LEU A 60 -17.37 -8.40 3.93
CA LEU A 60 -18.39 -8.96 4.83
C LEU A 60 -19.36 -7.92 5.38
N VAL A 61 -18.96 -6.63 5.42
CA VAL A 61 -19.77 -5.58 6.05
C VAL A 61 -20.92 -5.13 5.15
N GLU A 62 -22.07 -4.88 5.77
CA GLU A 62 -23.27 -4.32 5.13
C GLU A 62 -23.66 -2.97 5.74
N ASP A 63 -23.23 -2.68 6.97
CA ASP A 63 -23.55 -1.43 7.67
C ASP A 63 -22.73 -0.26 7.11
N PRO A 64 -23.38 0.82 6.63
CA PRO A 64 -22.70 1.99 6.07
C PRO A 64 -21.76 2.67 7.06
N LYS A 65 -22.11 2.74 8.35
CA LYS A 65 -21.29 3.41 9.36
C LYS A 65 -19.99 2.65 9.62
N ILE A 66 -20.06 1.31 9.64
CA ILE A 66 -18.88 0.47 9.77
C ILE A 66 -18.01 0.63 8.52
N ALA A 67 -18.62 0.69 7.32
CA ALA A 67 -17.89 0.93 6.08
C ALA A 67 -17.16 2.28 6.08
N ALA A 68 -17.77 3.35 6.59
CA ALA A 68 -17.12 4.65 6.72
C ALA A 68 -15.94 4.61 7.72
N ALA A 69 -16.10 3.92 8.85
CA ALA A 69 -15.01 3.72 9.81
C ALA A 69 -13.84 2.93 9.19
N LEU A 70 -14.14 1.85 8.46
CA LEU A 70 -13.15 1.08 7.73
C LEU A 70 -12.42 1.93 6.68
N TYR A 71 -13.13 2.85 6.01
CA TYR A 71 -12.54 3.76 5.04
C TYR A 71 -11.48 4.68 5.67
N ILE A 72 -11.73 5.19 6.86
CA ILE A 72 -10.76 6.01 7.59
C ILE A 72 -9.56 5.13 8.03
N ILE A 73 -9.83 3.94 8.58
CA ILE A 73 -8.81 3.01 9.04
C ILE A 73 -7.91 2.56 7.88
N ASP A 74 -8.49 2.24 6.72
CA ASP A 74 -7.77 1.90 5.49
C ASP A 74 -6.73 2.95 5.13
N HIS A 75 -7.14 4.21 5.10
CA HIS A 75 -6.25 5.31 4.76
C HIS A 75 -5.19 5.59 5.85
N MET A 76 -5.47 5.28 7.11
CA MET A 76 -4.46 5.33 8.16
C MET A 76 -3.37 4.28 7.95
N PHE A 77 -3.72 3.06 7.56
CA PHE A 77 -2.75 2.03 7.21
C PHE A 77 -1.99 2.40 5.93
N PHE A 78 -2.69 2.89 4.91
CA PHE A 78 -2.07 3.33 3.66
C PHE A 78 -1.04 4.46 3.85
N ALA A 79 -1.17 5.27 4.92
CA ALA A 79 -0.15 6.26 5.26
C ALA A 79 1.22 5.63 5.59
N LEU A 80 1.26 4.34 5.97
CA LEU A 80 2.50 3.62 6.24
C LEU A 80 3.26 3.25 4.95
N ALA A 81 2.64 3.39 3.76
CA ALA A 81 3.30 3.21 2.47
C ALA A 81 4.51 4.17 2.27
N ILE A 82 4.63 5.22 3.09
CA ILE A 82 5.84 6.04 3.20
C ILE A 82 7.08 5.16 3.45
N ALA A 83 6.93 4.05 4.16
CA ALA A 83 8.01 3.10 4.43
C ALA A 83 8.64 2.51 3.16
N MET A 84 7.86 2.35 2.08
CA MET A 84 8.38 1.89 0.79
C MET A 84 9.34 2.92 0.19
N ASN A 85 8.98 4.20 0.25
CA ASN A 85 9.81 5.27 -0.27
C ASN A 85 11.10 5.44 0.55
N THR A 86 11.00 5.34 1.88
CA THR A 86 12.19 5.41 2.76
C THR A 86 13.10 4.20 2.58
N TYR A 87 12.54 3.01 2.38
CA TYR A 87 13.30 1.82 2.03
C TYR A 87 14.06 2.01 0.72
N PHE A 88 13.36 2.45 -0.34
CA PHE A 88 13.97 2.68 -1.63
C PHE A 88 15.13 3.69 -1.55
N GLN A 89 14.92 4.82 -0.86
CA GLN A 89 15.96 5.83 -0.68
C GLN A 89 17.22 5.30 0.05
N LYS A 90 17.06 4.30 0.92
CA LYS A 90 18.18 3.70 1.66
C LYS A 90 19.01 2.72 0.83
N ILE A 91 18.44 2.10 -0.19
CA ILE A 91 19.08 1.04 -0.97
C ILE A 91 19.51 1.48 -2.37
N ALA A 92 18.87 2.51 -2.94
CA ALA A 92 19.13 2.94 -4.31
C ALA A 92 20.46 3.69 -4.43
N ASP A 93 21.21 3.42 -5.51
CA ASP A 93 22.33 4.27 -5.89
C ASP A 93 21.78 5.66 -6.30
N PRO A 94 22.33 6.77 -5.80
CA PRO A 94 21.90 8.11 -6.19
C PRO A 94 21.87 8.35 -7.71
N LYS A 95 22.72 7.68 -8.47
CA LYS A 95 22.77 7.77 -9.93
C LYS A 95 21.55 7.15 -10.60
N ASP A 96 20.98 6.10 -10.00
CA ASP A 96 19.88 5.32 -10.56
C ASP A 96 18.52 5.75 -10.01
N MET A 97 18.48 6.65 -9.01
CA MET A 97 17.23 7.06 -8.36
C MET A 97 16.22 7.64 -9.34
N ALA A 98 16.65 8.54 -10.24
CA ALA A 98 15.74 9.18 -11.19
C ALA A 98 15.17 8.16 -12.20
N ALA A 99 16.01 7.27 -12.73
CA ALA A 99 15.59 6.24 -13.67
C ALA A 99 14.63 5.24 -13.01
N SER A 100 14.95 4.77 -11.80
CA SER A 100 14.12 3.84 -11.05
C SER A 100 12.78 4.47 -10.64
N ALA A 101 12.77 5.75 -10.26
CA ALA A 101 11.54 6.49 -9.97
C ALA A 101 10.65 6.60 -11.22
N GLY A 102 11.23 6.85 -12.40
CA GLY A 102 10.51 6.87 -13.67
C GLY A 102 9.86 5.53 -14.03
N VAL A 103 10.59 4.43 -13.83
CA VAL A 103 10.05 3.07 -14.05
C VAL A 103 8.92 2.79 -13.06
N SER A 104 9.10 3.08 -11.78
CA SER A 104 8.07 2.90 -10.75
C SER A 104 6.82 3.72 -11.05
N PHE A 105 6.99 4.96 -11.48
CA PHE A 105 5.89 5.83 -11.91
C PHE A 105 5.10 5.21 -13.06
N THR A 106 5.80 4.70 -14.09
CA THR A 106 5.17 4.06 -15.25
C THR A 106 4.38 2.82 -14.85
N ILE A 107 4.97 1.94 -14.04
CA ILE A 107 4.31 0.72 -13.54
C ILE A 107 3.07 1.08 -12.74
N ASN A 108 3.16 2.06 -11.83
CA ASN A 108 2.03 2.50 -11.02
C ASN A 108 0.90 3.08 -11.87
N HIS A 109 1.21 3.83 -12.92
CA HIS A 109 0.19 4.38 -13.82
C HIS A 109 -0.50 3.30 -14.66
N ILE A 110 0.26 2.33 -15.17
CA ILE A 110 -0.33 1.18 -15.86
C ILE A 110 -1.26 0.42 -14.90
N ALA A 111 -0.79 0.12 -13.70
CA ALA A 111 -1.59 -0.55 -12.69
C ALA A 111 -2.86 0.24 -12.32
N ALA A 112 -2.74 1.57 -12.18
CA ALA A 112 -3.87 2.45 -11.84
C ALA A 112 -4.96 2.49 -12.93
N VAL A 113 -4.65 2.14 -14.17
CA VAL A 113 -5.63 2.02 -15.25
C VAL A 113 -6.17 0.59 -15.38
N VAL A 114 -5.26 -0.39 -15.41
CA VAL A 114 -5.62 -1.79 -15.70
C VAL A 114 -6.37 -2.43 -14.53
N ILE A 115 -5.89 -2.25 -13.29
CA ILE A 115 -6.47 -2.90 -12.12
C ILE A 115 -7.92 -2.45 -11.89
N PRO A 116 -8.27 -1.15 -11.87
CA PRO A 116 -9.65 -0.72 -11.72
C PRO A 116 -10.57 -1.22 -12.85
N ALA A 117 -10.07 -1.28 -14.10
CA ALA A 117 -10.86 -1.78 -15.22
C ALA A 117 -11.21 -3.27 -15.01
N VAL A 118 -10.24 -4.10 -14.65
CA VAL A 118 -10.46 -5.54 -14.38
C VAL A 118 -11.36 -5.73 -13.16
N LEU A 119 -11.06 -5.02 -12.06
CA LEU A 119 -11.86 -5.12 -10.83
C LEU A 119 -13.28 -4.56 -11.02
N GLY A 120 -13.48 -3.59 -11.92
CA GLY A 120 -14.80 -3.09 -12.28
C GLY A 120 -15.68 -4.17 -12.91
N VAL A 121 -15.12 -5.04 -13.76
CA VAL A 121 -15.86 -6.20 -14.30
C VAL A 121 -16.21 -7.19 -13.19
N VAL A 122 -15.27 -7.48 -12.30
CA VAL A 122 -15.50 -8.38 -11.15
C VAL A 122 -16.56 -7.80 -10.20
N TRP A 123 -16.57 -6.47 -10.03
CA TRP A 123 -17.54 -5.76 -9.19
C TRP A 123 -19.00 -6.02 -9.61
N VAL A 124 -19.24 -6.09 -10.91
CA VAL A 124 -20.60 -6.39 -11.45
C VAL A 124 -21.08 -7.78 -11.02
N TRP A 125 -20.16 -8.74 -10.85
CA TRP A 125 -20.50 -10.10 -10.42
C TRP A 125 -20.58 -10.23 -8.90
N SER A 126 -19.62 -9.65 -8.18
CA SER A 126 -19.58 -9.70 -6.72
C SER A 126 -18.69 -8.60 -6.15
N ASN A 127 -19.30 -7.69 -5.40
CA ASN A 127 -18.57 -6.65 -4.67
C ASN A 127 -17.61 -7.26 -3.63
N ALA A 128 -18.04 -8.33 -2.94
CA ALA A 128 -17.23 -8.99 -1.92
C ALA A 128 -15.96 -9.59 -2.53
N LEU A 129 -16.06 -10.17 -3.74
CA LEU A 129 -14.92 -10.79 -4.41
C LEU A 129 -13.81 -9.78 -4.70
N VAL A 130 -14.16 -8.55 -5.06
CA VAL A 130 -13.17 -7.47 -5.30
C VAL A 130 -12.33 -7.21 -4.04
N PHE A 131 -12.97 -7.18 -2.88
CA PHE A 131 -12.25 -6.99 -1.61
C PHE A 131 -11.39 -8.20 -1.23
N PHE A 132 -11.86 -9.42 -1.48
CA PHE A 132 -11.05 -10.61 -1.23
C PHE A 132 -9.84 -10.69 -2.17
N ILE A 133 -9.96 -10.24 -3.42
CA ILE A 133 -8.82 -10.09 -4.34
C ILE A 133 -7.85 -9.05 -3.77
N GLY A 134 -8.34 -7.92 -3.27
CA GLY A 134 -7.52 -6.90 -2.59
C GLY A 134 -6.77 -7.46 -1.38
N ALA A 135 -7.45 -8.26 -0.54
CA ALA A 135 -6.83 -8.96 0.58
C ALA A 135 -5.74 -9.94 0.11
N GLY A 136 -5.96 -10.62 -1.02
CA GLY A 136 -4.96 -11.47 -1.67
C GLY A 136 -3.71 -10.69 -2.10
N PHE A 137 -3.87 -9.53 -2.72
CA PHE A 137 -2.74 -8.66 -3.07
C PHE A 137 -2.00 -8.17 -1.81
N ALA A 138 -2.72 -7.78 -0.76
CA ALA A 138 -2.11 -7.36 0.49
C ALA A 138 -1.33 -8.51 1.15
N LEU A 139 -1.83 -9.75 1.07
CA LEU A 139 -1.12 -10.94 1.54
C LEU A 139 0.17 -11.20 0.73
N CYS A 140 0.12 -11.11 -0.59
CA CYS A 140 1.32 -11.21 -1.43
C CYS A 140 2.35 -10.14 -1.06
N SER A 141 1.90 -8.90 -0.88
CA SER A 141 2.76 -7.78 -0.47
C SER A 141 3.35 -8.00 0.94
N LEU A 142 2.57 -8.57 1.86
CA LEU A 142 3.04 -8.96 3.19
C LEU A 142 4.18 -9.97 3.10
N VAL A 143 4.02 -11.02 2.30
CA VAL A 143 5.06 -12.05 2.10
C VAL A 143 6.32 -11.43 1.49
N LEU A 144 6.17 -10.58 0.46
CA LEU A 144 7.30 -9.91 -0.18
C LEU A 144 8.01 -8.95 0.79
N SER A 145 7.28 -8.23 1.62
CA SER A 145 7.85 -7.30 2.60
C SER A 145 8.72 -7.99 3.65
N GLN A 146 8.49 -9.29 3.92
CA GLN A 146 9.34 -10.07 4.82
C GLN A 146 10.76 -10.28 4.26
N ASN A 147 10.96 -10.06 2.96
CA ASN A 147 12.28 -10.12 2.34
C ASN A 147 13.12 -8.86 2.58
N ILE A 148 12.54 -7.80 3.10
CA ILE A 148 13.25 -6.57 3.46
C ILE A 148 14.10 -6.84 4.71
N PRO A 149 15.42 -6.53 4.72
CA PRO A 149 16.25 -6.67 5.90
C PRO A 149 15.86 -5.64 6.97
N LEU A 150 16.17 -5.95 8.23
CA LEU A 150 15.89 -5.02 9.35
C LEU A 150 16.69 -3.72 9.27
N ARG A 151 17.81 -3.74 8.56
CA ARG A 151 18.67 -2.58 8.31
C ARG A 151 19.03 -2.52 6.84
N PRO A 152 18.13 -2.01 6.00
CA PRO A 152 18.36 -1.90 4.56
C PRO A 152 19.48 -0.88 4.29
N ARG A 153 20.37 -1.23 3.37
CA ARG A 153 21.49 -0.39 2.91
C ARG A 153 22.03 -0.94 1.59
N PRO A 154 22.81 -0.17 0.82
CA PRO A 154 23.49 -0.68 -0.35
C PRO A 154 24.33 -1.92 -0.02
N GLY A 155 24.16 -3.00 -0.78
CA GLY A 155 24.76 -4.31 -0.53
C GLY A 155 24.01 -5.22 0.44
N ASN A 156 22.91 -4.74 1.07
CA ASN A 156 22.00 -5.50 1.91
C ASN A 156 20.56 -5.04 1.66
N GLU A 157 20.14 -5.16 0.39
CA GLU A 157 18.83 -4.71 -0.08
C GLU A 157 17.73 -5.69 0.29
N VAL A 158 17.99 -7.01 0.12
CA VAL A 158 17.03 -8.09 0.36
C VAL A 158 17.67 -9.26 1.09
N LEU A 159 16.88 -9.98 1.91
CA LEU A 159 17.36 -11.14 2.68
C LEU A 159 17.65 -12.34 1.78
N TYR A 160 16.74 -12.61 0.83
CA TYR A 160 16.83 -13.74 -0.09
C TYR A 160 17.24 -13.25 -1.48
N SER A 161 18.36 -12.55 -1.59
CA SER A 161 18.98 -12.32 -2.88
C SER A 161 19.60 -13.64 -3.33
N THR A 162 19.07 -14.23 -4.41
CA THR A 162 19.86 -15.13 -5.23
C THR A 162 21.01 -14.24 -5.71
N LYS A 163 22.21 -14.43 -5.16
CA LYS A 163 23.44 -13.81 -5.64
C LYS A 163 23.69 -14.34 -7.05
N LEU A 164 23.00 -13.82 -8.02
CA LEU A 164 23.51 -13.78 -9.38
C LEU A 164 24.72 -12.84 -9.30
N ARG A 165 25.82 -13.38 -8.84
CA ARG A 165 27.15 -12.85 -9.10
C ARG A 165 27.31 -12.87 -10.63
N PHE A 166 26.89 -11.80 -11.28
CA PHE A 166 27.53 -11.44 -12.55
C PHE A 166 28.98 -11.18 -12.18
N ASN A 167 29.78 -12.22 -12.39
CA ASN A 167 31.23 -12.15 -12.37
C ASN A 167 31.60 -11.09 -13.44
N ARG A 168 31.82 -9.85 -13.04
CA ARG A 168 32.56 -8.88 -13.84
C ARG A 168 34.02 -9.35 -13.81
N SER A 169 34.33 -10.32 -14.63
CA SER A 169 35.69 -10.58 -15.06
C SER A 169 36.01 -9.55 -16.14
N THR A 170 36.97 -8.67 -15.80
CA THR A 170 37.79 -7.79 -16.63
C THR A 170 37.05 -6.76 -17.45
#